data_b2dc44a47495a6d7746658a3b3c84e92
#
_entry.id   b2dc44a47495a6d7746658a3b3c84e92
#
_cell.length_a   1.000
_cell.length_b   1.000
_cell.length_c   1.000
_cell.angle_alpha   90.00
_cell.angle_beta   90.00
_cell.angle_gamma   90.00
#
_symmetry.space_group_name_H-M   'P 1'
#
loop_
_entity.id
_entity.type
_entity.pdbx_description
1 polymer ?
#
loop_
_entity_poly.entity_id
_entity_poly.type
_entity_poly.pdbx_seq_one_letter_code
_entity_poly.pdbx_strand_id
1 'polypeptide(L)'
;MGGNGMLSIPSNLQDLWMSEGELVDMLHVTAMKLHAVIRSIYKDGLLTVSEVQQKQETSNGIWQTLYGFPMIVALCFRINSYGAARFRVTIFKRLYGAKEKSSVIILQLNRRTTAFS
;
A
#
# COMPACT_ATOMS: atom_id res chain seq x y z
N MET A 1 -12.45 -1.68 17.68
CA MET A 1 -12.05 -1.56 17.37
C MET A 1 -11.56 -1.39 16.67
N GLY A 2 -12.29 -1.73 16.53
CA GLY A 2 -11.48 -1.91 15.74
C GLY A 2 -10.71 -1.23 15.73
N GLY A 3 -11.24 -0.80 15.87
CA GLY A 3 -10.47 -0.03 15.70
C GLY A 3 -9.26 -0.08 16.17
N ASN A 4 -9.09 -0.07 17.08
CA ASN A 4 -7.79 -0.14 17.45
C ASN A 4 -6.87 0.16 16.32
N GLY A 5 -7.18 1.10 15.51
CA GLY A 5 -6.34 1.49 14.41
C GLY A 5 -6.26 0.50 13.29
N MET A 6 -7.14 -0.45 13.32
CA MET A 6 -7.14 -1.45 12.29
C MET A 6 -7.73 -0.91 11.03
N LEU A 7 -7.02 -1.16 9.97
CA LEU A 7 -7.48 -0.80 8.66
C LEU A 7 -8.61 -1.71 8.25
N SER A 8 -9.69 -1.14 7.76
CA SER A 8 -10.78 -1.93 7.23
C SER A 8 -10.46 -2.26 5.78
N ILE A 9 -9.97 -3.47 5.55
CA ILE A 9 -9.58 -3.89 4.21
C ILE A 9 -10.77 -4.54 3.53
N PRO A 10 -11.19 -4.02 2.38
CA PRO A 10 -12.33 -4.62 1.67
C PRO A 10 -12.02 -6.03 1.21
N SER A 11 -13.05 -6.82 1.00
CA SER A 11 -12.87 -8.17 0.51
C SER A 11 -12.24 -8.18 -0.87
N ASN A 12 -12.51 -7.16 -1.69
CA ASN A 12 -11.85 -6.99 -2.98
C ASN A 12 -10.77 -5.95 -2.81
N LEU A 13 -9.51 -6.38 -2.82
CA LEU A 13 -8.39 -5.47 -2.63
C LEU A 13 -8.32 -4.37 -3.67
N GLN A 14 -8.85 -4.62 -4.85
CA GLN A 14 -8.84 -3.61 -5.90
C GLN A 14 -9.67 -2.39 -5.54
N ASP A 15 -10.55 -2.52 -4.56
CA ASP A 15 -11.39 -1.42 -4.11
C ASP A 15 -10.79 -0.66 -2.94
N LEU A 16 -9.56 -0.98 -2.56
CA LEU A 16 -8.92 -0.33 -1.44
C LEU A 16 -8.38 1.04 -1.84
N TRP A 17 -8.80 2.07 -1.11
CA TRP A 17 -8.30 3.42 -1.26
C TRP A 17 -7.86 3.92 0.10
N MET A 18 -6.73 4.57 0.16
CA MET A 18 -6.19 5.05 1.43
C MET A 18 -5.77 6.50 1.32
N SER A 19 -6.00 7.24 2.41
CA SER A 19 -5.54 8.60 2.49
C SER A 19 -4.05 8.62 2.82
N GLU A 20 -3.47 9.81 2.67
CA GLU A 20 -2.07 9.98 2.99
C GLU A 20 -1.76 9.64 4.45
N GLY A 21 -2.63 10.09 5.36
CA GLY A 21 -2.43 9.80 6.76
C GLY A 21 -2.49 8.32 7.06
N GLU A 22 -3.42 7.62 6.43
CA GLU A 22 -3.51 6.18 6.61
C GLU A 22 -2.27 5.47 6.09
N LEU A 23 -1.73 5.94 4.96
CA LEU A 23 -0.52 5.35 4.41
C LEU A 23 0.68 5.59 5.30
N VAL A 24 0.80 6.80 5.84
CA VAL A 24 1.88 7.13 6.76
C VAL A 24 1.84 6.19 7.97
N ASP A 25 0.65 6.00 8.53
CA ASP A 25 0.50 5.14 9.70
C ASP A 25 0.78 3.69 9.38
N MET A 26 0.24 3.21 8.27
CA MET A 26 0.38 1.79 7.92
C MET A 26 1.82 1.45 7.54
N LEU A 27 2.46 2.30 6.77
CA LEU A 27 3.80 2.03 6.25
C LEU A 27 4.90 2.44 7.22
N HIS A 28 4.55 3.16 8.29
CA HIS A 28 5.50 3.62 9.29
C HIS A 28 6.60 4.47 8.66
N VAL A 29 6.19 5.47 7.89
CA VAL A 29 7.11 6.40 7.26
C VAL A 29 6.63 7.82 7.53
N THR A 30 7.50 8.79 7.29
CA THR A 30 7.10 10.20 7.39
C THR A 30 6.34 10.61 6.15
N ALA A 31 5.57 11.68 6.27
CA ALA A 31 4.86 12.23 5.13
C ALA A 31 5.84 12.66 4.03
N MET A 32 6.98 13.20 4.44
CA MET A 32 8.00 13.62 3.48
C MET A 32 8.52 12.44 2.68
N LYS A 33 8.80 11.34 3.35
CA LYS A 33 9.27 10.14 2.66
C LYS A 33 8.19 9.60 1.73
N LEU A 34 6.96 9.57 2.21
CA LEU A 34 5.84 9.09 1.41
C LEU A 34 5.72 9.91 0.12
N HIS A 35 5.74 11.24 0.24
CA HIS A 35 5.62 12.11 -0.93
C HIS A 35 6.75 11.89 -1.91
N ALA A 36 7.96 11.69 -1.39
CA ALA A 36 9.11 11.50 -2.28
C ALA A 36 8.97 10.22 -3.09
N VAL A 37 8.49 9.14 -2.46
CA VAL A 37 8.33 7.88 -3.15
C VAL A 37 7.19 7.96 -4.16
N ILE A 38 6.08 8.62 -3.78
CA ILE A 38 4.97 8.80 -4.71
C ILE A 38 5.42 9.53 -5.96
N ARG A 39 6.18 10.61 -5.78
CA ARG A 39 6.69 11.38 -6.92
C ARG A 39 7.59 10.51 -7.80
N SER A 40 8.40 9.66 -7.19
CA SER A 40 9.29 8.81 -7.98
C SER A 40 8.50 7.79 -8.80
N ILE A 41 7.41 7.28 -8.25
CA ILE A 41 6.56 6.32 -8.95
C ILE A 41 5.95 6.98 -10.19
N TYR A 42 5.44 8.20 -10.05
CA TYR A 42 4.87 8.92 -11.19
C TYR A 42 5.96 9.26 -12.21
N LYS A 43 7.11 9.68 -11.72
CA LYS A 43 8.22 10.06 -12.61
C LYS A 43 8.69 8.88 -13.44
N ASP A 44 8.69 7.70 -12.85
CA ASP A 44 9.11 6.50 -13.57
C ASP A 44 8.08 6.03 -14.59
N GLY A 45 6.90 6.61 -14.59
CA GLY A 45 5.86 6.24 -15.54
C GLY A 45 5.15 4.95 -15.21
N LEU A 46 5.37 4.42 -14.01
CA LEU A 46 4.75 3.18 -13.61
C LEU A 46 3.23 3.31 -13.48
N LEU A 47 2.79 4.42 -12.91
CA LEU A 47 1.37 4.69 -12.70
C LEU A 47 1.08 6.13 -13.08
N THR A 48 -0.18 6.40 -13.44
CA THR A 48 -0.62 7.76 -13.73
C THR A 48 -1.53 8.25 -12.63
N VAL A 49 -1.54 9.58 -12.44
CA VAL A 49 -2.35 10.19 -11.39
C VAL A 49 -3.82 9.83 -11.55
N SER A 50 -4.33 9.91 -12.77
CA SER A 50 -5.77 9.67 -13.00
C SER A 50 -6.19 8.25 -12.65
N GLU A 51 -5.27 7.30 -12.70
CA GLU A 51 -5.60 5.91 -12.41
C GLU A 51 -5.60 5.60 -10.93
N VAL A 52 -4.76 6.27 -10.15
CA VAL A 52 -4.52 5.82 -8.79
C VAL A 52 -4.74 6.88 -7.73
N GLN A 53 -5.27 8.02 -8.12
CA GLN A 53 -5.46 9.12 -7.19
C GLN A 53 -6.83 9.74 -7.38
N GLN A 54 -7.52 10.02 -6.30
CA GLN A 54 -8.79 10.72 -6.38
C GLN A 54 -8.94 11.67 -5.21
N LYS A 55 -9.79 12.66 -5.37
CA LYS A 55 -10.10 13.60 -4.31
C LYS A 55 -11.42 13.23 -3.68
N GLN A 56 -11.47 13.36 -2.37
CA GLN A 56 -12.69 13.08 -1.63
C GLN A 56 -12.89 14.15 -0.59
N GLU A 57 -14.12 14.63 -0.47
CA GLU A 57 -14.45 15.61 0.54
C GLU A 57 -14.82 14.90 1.83
N THR A 58 -14.20 15.32 2.93
CA THR A 58 -14.50 14.74 4.23
C THR A 58 -15.80 15.35 4.77
N SER A 59 -16.29 14.79 5.88
CA SER A 59 -17.51 15.30 6.50
C SER A 59 -17.34 16.74 6.99
N ASN A 60 -16.12 17.20 7.16
CA ASN A 60 -15.85 18.58 7.56
C ASN A 60 -15.68 19.52 6.40
N GLY A 61 -15.93 19.07 5.19
CA GLY A 61 -15.78 19.91 4.02
C GLY A 61 -14.35 20.08 3.55
N ILE A 62 -13.45 19.30 4.07
CA ILE A 62 -12.03 19.36 3.69
C ILE A 62 -11.75 18.31 2.64
N TRP A 63 -11.08 18.72 1.56
CA TRP A 63 -10.73 17.79 0.51
C TRP A 63 -9.44 17.05 0.87
N GLN A 64 -9.43 15.75 0.63
CA GLN A 64 -8.25 14.93 0.83
C GLN A 64 -7.99 14.09 -0.40
N THR A 65 -6.74 13.70 -0.56
CA THR A 65 -6.35 12.83 -1.66
C THR A 65 -6.35 11.38 -1.18
N LEU A 66 -6.93 10.51 -1.98
CA LEU A 66 -6.91 9.09 -1.73
C LEU A 66 -6.10 8.41 -2.82
N TYR A 67 -5.38 7.36 -2.43
CA TYR A 67 -4.55 6.59 -3.35
C TYR A 67 -5.09 5.18 -3.46
N GLY A 68 -5.22 4.72 -4.70
CA GLY A 68 -5.80 3.41 -4.97
C GLY A 68 -4.82 2.28 -4.79
N PHE A 69 -5.34 1.07 -4.89
CA PHE A 69 -4.57 -0.13 -4.62
C PHE A 69 -3.27 -0.23 -5.41
N PRO A 70 -3.23 0.08 -6.72
CA PRO A 70 -1.94 -0.01 -7.43
C PRO A 70 -0.87 0.87 -6.83
N MET A 71 -1.23 2.08 -6.37
CA MET A 71 -0.25 2.94 -5.72
C MET A 71 0.17 2.36 -4.39
N ILE A 72 -0.77 1.81 -3.63
CA ILE A 72 -0.47 1.24 -2.33
C ILE A 72 0.53 0.09 -2.48
N VAL A 73 0.31 -0.77 -3.48
CA VAL A 73 1.21 -1.88 -3.75
C VAL A 73 2.59 -1.37 -4.14
N ALA A 74 2.65 -0.40 -5.05
CA ALA A 74 3.92 0.15 -5.49
C ALA A 74 4.70 0.74 -4.32
N LEU A 75 3.99 1.43 -3.41
CA LEU A 75 4.63 2.01 -2.24
C LEU A 75 5.21 0.93 -1.34
N CYS A 76 4.45 -0.13 -1.08
CA CYS A 76 4.93 -1.12 -0.14
C CYS A 76 6.10 -1.94 -0.69
N PHE A 77 6.30 -1.93 -2.01
CA PHE A 77 7.45 -2.59 -2.59
C PHE A 77 8.64 -1.66 -2.76
N ARG A 78 8.44 -0.36 -2.72
CA ARG A 78 9.54 0.59 -2.82
C ARG A 78 10.05 1.05 -1.47
N ILE A 79 9.20 1.01 -0.46
CA ILE A 79 9.56 1.47 0.88
C ILE A 79 10.08 0.29 1.68
N ASN A 80 11.25 0.46 2.27
CA ASN A 80 11.86 -0.59 3.09
C ASN A 80 11.62 -0.26 4.56
N SER A 81 10.41 -0.55 5.02
CA SER A 81 10.03 -0.31 6.40
C SER A 81 9.32 -1.54 6.94
N TYR A 82 9.23 -1.59 8.27
CA TYR A 82 8.55 -2.71 8.93
C TYR A 82 7.07 -2.76 8.50
N GLY A 83 6.42 -1.58 8.45
CA GLY A 83 5.02 -1.53 8.04
C GLY A 83 4.83 -1.99 6.62
N ALA A 84 5.74 -1.59 5.72
CA ALA A 84 5.65 -2.02 4.32
C ALA A 84 5.83 -3.53 4.21
N ALA A 85 6.77 -4.09 4.97
CA ALA A 85 6.99 -5.53 4.95
C ALA A 85 5.75 -6.28 5.42
N ARG A 86 5.12 -5.80 6.49
CA ARG A 86 3.93 -6.44 7.00
C ARG A 86 2.78 -6.36 6.00
N PHE A 87 2.65 -5.22 5.33
CA PHE A 87 1.58 -5.07 4.36
C PHE A 87 1.79 -5.97 3.15
N ARG A 88 3.04 -6.14 2.72
CA ARG A 88 3.33 -7.06 1.62
C ARG A 88 2.85 -8.47 1.95
N VAL A 89 3.11 -8.93 3.16
CA VAL A 89 2.66 -10.26 3.58
C VAL A 89 1.14 -10.32 3.58
N THR A 90 0.49 -9.28 4.09
CA THR A 90 -0.96 -9.23 4.11
C THR A 90 -1.56 -9.31 2.71
N ILE A 91 -0.98 -8.59 1.76
CA ILE A 91 -1.45 -8.62 0.38
C ILE A 91 -1.36 -10.03 -0.17
N PHE A 92 -0.22 -10.69 0.01
CA PHE A 92 -0.07 -12.02 -0.55
C PHE A 92 -1.02 -13.01 0.09
N LYS A 93 -1.23 -12.91 1.38
CA LYS A 93 -2.19 -13.79 2.04
C LYS A 93 -3.61 -13.58 1.52
N ARG A 94 -3.98 -12.33 1.25
CA ARG A 94 -5.30 -12.04 0.75
C ARG A 94 -5.47 -12.50 -0.69
N LEU A 95 -4.44 -12.36 -1.51
CA LEU A 95 -4.52 -12.72 -2.92
C LEU A 95 -4.49 -14.23 -3.15
N TYR A 96 -3.74 -14.95 -2.35
CA TYR A 96 -3.58 -16.39 -2.56
C TYR A 96 -4.21 -17.22 -1.48
N GLY A 97 -4.83 -16.59 -0.50
CA GLY A 97 -5.42 -17.30 0.61
C GLY A 97 -4.37 -17.75 1.60
N ALA A 98 -4.82 -18.34 2.69
CA ALA A 98 -3.93 -18.80 3.74
C ALA A 98 -3.62 -20.28 3.55
N LYS A 99 -3.13 -20.65 2.37
CA LYS A 99 -2.85 -22.03 2.05
C LYS A 99 -1.36 -22.23 1.82
N GLU A 100 -0.95 -23.48 1.81
CA GLU A 100 0.45 -23.80 1.62
C GLU A 100 1.02 -23.20 0.36
N LYS A 101 0.22 -23.19 -0.67
CA LYS A 101 0.63 -22.65 -1.95
C LYS A 101 1.04 -21.19 -1.84
N SER A 102 0.29 -20.39 -1.10
CA SER A 102 0.63 -19.00 -0.94
C SER A 102 1.90 -18.82 -0.13
N SER A 103 2.17 -19.68 0.83
CA SER A 103 3.41 -19.60 1.59
C SER A 103 4.62 -19.77 0.70
N VAL A 104 4.55 -20.70 -0.24
CA VAL A 104 5.64 -20.93 -1.17
C VAL A 104 5.87 -19.69 -2.02
N ILE A 105 4.79 -19.11 -2.53
CA ILE A 105 4.89 -17.93 -3.37
C ILE A 105 5.51 -16.76 -2.59
N ILE A 106 5.09 -16.59 -1.36
CA ILE A 106 5.63 -15.51 -0.53
C ILE A 106 7.12 -15.68 -0.33
N LEU A 107 7.57 -16.90 -0.07
CA LEU A 107 8.97 -17.17 0.11
C LEU A 107 9.78 -16.86 -1.14
N GLN A 108 9.26 -17.21 -2.28
CA GLN A 108 9.94 -16.93 -3.54
C GLN A 108 10.06 -15.44 -3.78
N LEU A 109 9.01 -14.69 -3.51
CA LEU A 109 9.03 -13.25 -3.68
C LEU A 109 9.99 -12.59 -2.72
N ASN A 110 10.02 -13.05 -1.48
CA ASN A 110 10.96 -12.52 -0.51
C ASN A 110 12.40 -12.77 -0.93
N ARG A 111 12.64 -13.92 -1.49
CA ARG A 111 13.97 -14.27 -1.97
C ARG A 111 14.40 -13.35 -3.10
N ARG A 112 13.49 -13.05 -4.01
CA ARG A 112 13.78 -12.13 -5.09
C ARG A 112 14.07 -10.73 -4.57
N THR A 113 13.27 -10.30 -3.63
CA THR A 113 13.45 -8.99 -3.05
C THR A 113 14.82 -8.88 -2.40
N THR A 114 15.23 -9.92 -1.71
CA THR A 114 16.53 -9.96 -1.08
C THR A 114 17.65 -9.88 -2.12
N ALA A 115 17.47 -10.56 -3.23
CA ALA A 115 18.47 -10.57 -4.28
C ALA A 115 18.66 -9.21 -4.91
N PHE A 116 17.62 -8.40 -4.94
CA PHE A 116 17.69 -7.08 -5.56
C PHE A 116 18.10 -5.99 -4.58
N SER A 117 18.02 -6.26 -3.32
CA SER A 117 18.41 -5.26 -2.35
C SER A 117 19.87 -5.39 -1.98
#